data_23fd19702474e01c6872ff4e8c7237a0
#
_entry.id   23fd19702474e01c6872ff4e8c7237a0
#
_cell.length_a   1.000
_cell.length_b   1.000
_cell.length_c   1.000
_cell.angle_alpha   90.00
_cell.angle_beta   90.00
_cell.angle_gamma   90.00
#
_symmetry.space_group_name_H-M   'P 1'
#
loop_
_entity.id
_entity.type
_entity.pdbx_description
1 polymer ?
#
loop_
_entity_poly.entity_id
_entity_poly.type
_entity_poly.pdbx_seq_one_letter_code
_entity_poly.pdbx_strand_id
1 'polypeptide(L)'
;IREHVDHVGATINRRFEDIAGDLMALPVLAIEEVEPSNGCVYDFSVETDENFVAGVGGICCHNTDADVDGSHIRTLLLTFFYRQIPELIERGHVYIAQPPLYKVKKGKSETYVKDDAELNRLLLRSALEDAEVHVAAGAEVMSPTALDTLANRYMEFQTAARRAARRYDQHVLEQMLQLPELAPAEREDEARLLQWGALLETQLNVGQPAGRTYRVTLQQGTPPHLMVSRTEHGVTVEKHLHREFFNSSEYRRIAELSRTLAGLFGPGAYVKRGEARQEVGSFRDALHWLLDQARKGQYIQRYKGLGEMNPDQLWDTTINPATRRLVQVRIEDALGADAI
;
A
#
# COMPACT_ATOMS: atom_id res chain seq x y z
N ILE A 1 10.71 33.74 -31.51
CA ILE A 1 10.20 32.68 -30.61
C ILE A 1 8.86 33.11 -29.98
N ARG A 2 8.74 34.29 -29.37
CA ARG A 2 7.48 34.77 -28.76
C ARG A 2 6.32 34.86 -29.78
N GLU A 3 6.54 35.49 -30.93
CA GLU A 3 5.53 35.63 -31.98
C GLU A 3 5.07 34.27 -32.54
N HIS A 4 5.96 33.27 -32.59
CA HIS A 4 5.63 31.93 -33.05
C HIS A 4 4.80 31.15 -32.05
N VAL A 5 5.11 31.29 -30.75
CA VAL A 5 4.35 30.69 -29.66
C VAL A 5 2.94 31.27 -29.58
N ASP A 6 2.79 32.59 -29.72
CA ASP A 6 1.48 33.25 -29.71
C ASP A 6 0.60 32.83 -30.92
N HIS A 7 1.20 32.61 -32.08
CA HIS A 7 0.47 32.15 -33.28
C HIS A 7 0.01 30.68 -33.13
N VAL A 8 0.87 29.82 -32.61
CA VAL A 8 0.56 28.41 -32.36
C VAL A 8 -0.48 28.29 -31.25
N GLY A 9 -0.35 29.05 -30.17
CA GLY A 9 -1.32 29.09 -29.07
C GLY A 9 -2.71 29.53 -29.53
N ALA A 10 -2.80 30.55 -30.39
CA ALA A 10 -4.07 31.01 -30.97
C ALA A 10 -4.73 29.96 -31.91
N THR A 11 -3.93 29.18 -32.62
CA THR A 11 -4.44 28.11 -33.50
C THR A 11 -4.94 26.92 -32.69
N ILE A 12 -4.28 26.57 -31.59
CA ILE A 12 -4.70 25.48 -30.72
C ILE A 12 -5.94 25.87 -29.94
N ASN A 13 -6.03 27.06 -29.38
CA ASN A 13 -7.22 27.52 -28.67
C ASN A 13 -8.49 27.47 -29.54
N ARG A 14 -8.38 27.77 -30.86
CA ARG A 14 -9.52 27.63 -31.76
C ARG A 14 -9.98 26.19 -32.00
N ARG A 15 -9.11 25.21 -31.87
CA ARG A 15 -9.47 23.79 -32.05
C ARG A 15 -9.94 23.12 -30.77
N PHE A 16 -9.61 23.70 -29.62
CA PHE A 16 -9.87 23.12 -28.28
C PHE A 16 -10.72 24.04 -27.39
N GLU A 17 -11.52 24.95 -28.02
CA GLU A 17 -12.46 25.84 -27.32
C GLU A 17 -13.48 25.09 -26.45
N ASP A 18 -13.69 23.78 -26.67
CA ASP A 18 -14.61 22.94 -25.89
C ASP A 18 -13.93 22.21 -24.71
N ILE A 19 -12.61 22.31 -24.55
CA ILE A 19 -11.89 21.74 -23.41
C ILE A 19 -11.79 22.80 -22.33
N ALA A 20 -12.71 22.74 -21.37
CA ALA A 20 -12.67 23.59 -20.18
C ALA A 20 -11.51 23.13 -19.27
N GLY A 21 -10.41 23.88 -19.23
CA GLY A 21 -9.27 23.63 -18.37
C GLY A 21 -7.99 24.31 -18.86
N ASP A 22 -7.01 24.42 -18.00
CA ASP A 22 -5.73 25.11 -18.22
C ASP A 22 -4.70 24.29 -19.02
N LEU A 23 -5.14 23.28 -19.82
CA LEU A 23 -4.27 22.45 -20.64
C LEU A 23 -4.02 23.12 -22.00
N MET A 24 -2.78 23.45 -22.30
CA MET A 24 -2.33 23.89 -23.60
C MET A 24 -1.66 22.73 -24.34
N ALA A 25 -2.30 22.21 -25.39
CA ALA A 25 -1.69 21.23 -26.30
C ALA A 25 -0.88 21.98 -27.37
N LEU A 26 0.41 21.75 -27.44
CA LEU A 26 1.29 22.31 -28.50
C LEU A 26 1.53 21.24 -29.57
N PRO A 27 1.29 21.54 -30.86
CA PRO A 27 1.64 20.60 -31.93
C PRO A 27 3.16 20.46 -32.01
N VAL A 28 3.65 19.24 -32.14
CA VAL A 28 5.04 18.99 -32.49
C VAL A 28 5.20 19.35 -33.98
N LEU A 29 5.89 20.47 -34.24
CA LEU A 29 6.09 20.96 -35.60
C LEU A 29 7.29 20.33 -36.31
N ALA A 30 8.29 19.88 -35.54
CA ALA A 30 9.44 19.13 -36.03
C ALA A 30 10.06 18.35 -34.88
N ILE A 31 10.65 17.22 -35.19
CA ILE A 31 11.49 16.45 -34.28
C ILE A 31 12.90 16.48 -34.89
N GLU A 32 13.79 17.20 -34.24
CA GLU A 32 15.20 17.22 -34.62
C GLU A 32 16.01 16.55 -33.52
N GLU A 33 16.97 15.72 -33.93
CA GLU A 33 17.92 15.11 -33.01
C GLU A 33 18.98 16.17 -32.66
N VAL A 34 18.93 16.67 -31.43
CA VAL A 34 19.86 17.71 -30.95
C VAL A 34 20.71 17.11 -29.85
N GLU A 35 22.01 17.04 -30.07
CA GLU A 35 22.94 16.74 -28.99
C GLU A 35 22.98 17.92 -28.01
N PRO A 36 22.73 17.69 -26.72
CA PRO A 36 22.79 18.77 -25.73
C PRO A 36 24.22 19.31 -25.63
N SER A 37 24.40 20.58 -25.94
CA SER A 37 25.70 21.24 -25.98
C SER A 37 26.47 21.23 -24.65
N ASN A 38 25.83 20.88 -23.56
CA ASN A 38 26.41 20.85 -22.20
C ASN A 38 25.98 19.63 -21.36
N GLY A 39 25.36 18.60 -21.98
CA GLY A 39 24.88 17.41 -21.28
C GLY A 39 23.71 17.64 -20.31
N CYS A 40 23.11 18.82 -20.33
CA CYS A 40 21.98 19.16 -19.47
C CYS A 40 20.68 19.24 -20.25
N VAL A 41 19.61 18.68 -19.68
CA VAL A 41 18.23 18.86 -20.10
C VAL A 41 17.60 19.87 -19.15
N TYR A 42 17.00 20.94 -19.69
CA TYR A 42 16.36 21.97 -18.88
C TYR A 42 14.89 21.65 -18.69
N ASP A 43 14.43 21.86 -17.48
CA ASP A 43 13.07 21.68 -17.06
C ASP A 43 12.36 23.02 -16.93
N PHE A 44 11.04 23.04 -17.22
CA PHE A 44 10.20 24.23 -17.05
C PHE A 44 9.27 24.01 -15.86
N SER A 45 9.48 24.78 -14.82
CA SER A 45 8.58 24.87 -13.68
C SER A 45 7.45 25.86 -13.99
N VAL A 46 6.20 25.42 -13.91
CA VAL A 46 5.02 26.28 -14.01
C VAL A 46 4.53 26.58 -12.61
N GLU A 47 4.47 27.86 -12.25
CA GLU A 47 4.32 28.35 -10.87
C GLU A 47 3.02 27.95 -10.14
N THR A 48 1.99 27.49 -10.83
CA THR A 48 0.67 27.21 -10.23
C THR A 48 0.19 25.77 -10.32
N ASP A 49 0.62 24.99 -11.31
CA ASP A 49 0.03 23.66 -11.57
C ASP A 49 1.05 22.53 -11.66
N GLU A 50 2.33 22.78 -11.44
CA GLU A 50 3.44 21.81 -11.31
C GLU A 50 3.46 20.64 -12.32
N ASN A 51 2.82 20.82 -13.48
CA ASN A 51 2.75 19.81 -14.55
C ASN A 51 3.64 20.18 -15.71
N PHE A 52 4.49 19.27 -16.15
CA PHE A 52 5.31 19.49 -17.32
C PHE A 52 5.53 18.22 -18.14
N VAL A 53 5.65 18.41 -19.45
CA VAL A 53 6.08 17.37 -20.37
C VAL A 53 7.53 17.65 -20.73
N ALA A 54 8.45 16.80 -20.33
CA ALA A 54 9.87 16.97 -20.58
C ALA A 54 10.44 15.88 -21.47
N GLY A 55 11.30 16.27 -22.38
CA GLY A 55 12.23 15.42 -23.08
C GLY A 55 11.77 14.88 -24.42
N VAL A 56 12.78 14.53 -25.23
CA VAL A 56 12.63 13.82 -26.51
C VAL A 56 12.12 12.42 -26.23
N GLY A 57 10.86 12.15 -26.60
CA GLY A 57 10.21 10.85 -26.39
C GLY A 57 8.99 10.88 -25.46
N GLY A 58 8.47 12.06 -25.12
CA GLY A 58 7.18 12.19 -24.43
C GLY A 58 7.14 11.57 -23.04
N ILE A 59 8.10 11.91 -22.18
CA ILE A 59 8.01 11.57 -20.74
C ILE A 59 7.06 12.57 -20.09
N CYS A 60 5.84 12.14 -19.77
CA CYS A 60 4.98 12.88 -18.87
C CYS A 60 5.49 12.73 -17.45
N CYS A 61 6.16 13.73 -16.95
CA CYS A 61 6.48 13.85 -15.55
C CYS A 61 5.34 14.61 -14.88
N HIS A 62 4.63 13.94 -14.00
CA HIS A 62 3.60 14.55 -13.18
C HIS A 62 4.08 14.53 -11.75
N ASN A 63 3.91 15.65 -11.06
CA ASN A 63 3.91 15.68 -9.61
C ASN A 63 2.68 14.91 -9.13
N THR A 64 2.75 13.61 -9.19
CA THR A 64 1.71 12.78 -8.60
C THR A 64 1.94 12.83 -7.10
N ASP A 65 1.34 13.81 -6.46
CA ASP A 65 1.02 13.65 -5.06
C ASP A 65 0.37 12.28 -4.91
N ALA A 66 0.80 11.54 -3.90
CA ALA A 66 0.20 10.24 -3.61
C ALA A 66 -1.25 10.41 -3.11
N ASP A 67 -1.82 11.59 -3.34
CA ASP A 67 -3.18 11.95 -3.02
C ASP A 67 -4.15 11.73 -4.22
N VAL A 68 -5.40 12.09 -4.00
CA VAL A 68 -6.50 11.87 -4.95
C VAL A 68 -6.30 12.70 -6.23
N ASP A 69 -5.76 13.90 -6.11
CA ASP A 69 -5.63 14.86 -7.23
C ASP A 69 -4.58 14.39 -8.24
N GLY A 70 -3.41 13.93 -7.75
CA GLY A 70 -2.39 13.36 -8.61
C GLY A 70 -2.84 12.12 -9.37
N SER A 71 -3.66 11.27 -8.76
CA SER A 71 -4.25 10.11 -9.44
C SER A 71 -5.23 10.53 -10.52
N HIS A 72 -6.01 11.59 -10.29
CA HIS A 72 -6.98 12.12 -11.24
C HIS A 72 -6.29 12.71 -12.48
N ILE A 73 -5.27 13.55 -12.28
CA ILE A 73 -4.51 14.14 -13.38
C ILE A 73 -3.82 13.07 -14.23
N ARG A 74 -3.23 12.05 -13.60
CA ARG A 74 -2.66 10.91 -14.32
C ARG A 74 -3.70 10.23 -15.20
N THR A 75 -4.90 9.99 -14.70
CA THR A 75 -5.99 9.39 -15.47
C THR A 75 -6.38 10.26 -16.65
N LEU A 76 -6.53 11.57 -16.46
CA LEU A 76 -6.86 12.52 -17.51
C LEU A 76 -5.79 12.53 -18.62
N LEU A 77 -4.50 12.59 -18.27
CA LEU A 77 -3.41 12.56 -19.24
C LEU A 77 -3.35 11.25 -20.00
N LEU A 78 -3.51 10.11 -19.33
CA LEU A 78 -3.52 8.81 -20.00
C LEU A 78 -4.72 8.69 -20.95
N THR A 79 -5.90 9.15 -20.53
CA THR A 79 -7.10 9.20 -21.37
C THR A 79 -6.88 10.10 -22.58
N PHE A 80 -6.26 11.27 -22.40
CA PHE A 80 -5.90 12.17 -23.49
C PHE A 80 -5.00 11.48 -24.53
N PHE A 81 -3.89 10.85 -24.10
CA PHE A 81 -3.00 10.14 -25.00
C PHE A 81 -3.69 8.97 -25.70
N TYR A 82 -4.49 8.22 -24.97
CA TYR A 82 -5.23 7.09 -25.53
C TYR A 82 -6.21 7.53 -26.63
N ARG A 83 -6.95 8.64 -26.42
CA ARG A 83 -7.97 9.10 -27.36
C ARG A 83 -7.44 9.96 -28.51
N GLN A 84 -6.39 10.74 -28.27
CA GLN A 84 -5.91 11.73 -29.24
C GLN A 84 -4.66 11.26 -30.00
N ILE A 85 -3.81 10.45 -29.38
CA ILE A 85 -2.52 10.03 -29.95
C ILE A 85 -2.23 8.57 -29.55
N PRO A 86 -3.11 7.61 -29.92
CA PRO A 86 -2.99 6.20 -29.49
C PRO A 86 -1.66 5.57 -29.92
N GLU A 87 -1.10 6.00 -31.06
CA GLU A 87 0.16 5.46 -31.57
C GLU A 87 1.34 5.65 -30.60
N LEU A 88 1.31 6.67 -29.73
CA LEU A 88 2.35 6.83 -28.71
C LEU A 88 2.33 5.70 -27.70
N ILE A 89 1.14 5.24 -27.30
CA ILE A 89 0.99 4.12 -26.36
C ILE A 89 1.28 2.81 -27.07
N GLU A 90 0.73 2.59 -28.27
CA GLU A 90 0.91 1.37 -29.06
C GLU A 90 2.38 1.11 -29.39
N ARG A 91 3.14 2.17 -29.72
CA ARG A 91 4.56 2.10 -29.97
C ARG A 91 5.43 2.05 -28.72
N GLY A 92 4.80 2.14 -27.53
CA GLY A 92 5.48 2.05 -26.25
C GLY A 92 6.33 3.26 -25.87
N HIS A 93 5.92 4.46 -26.29
CA HIS A 93 6.64 5.70 -26.00
C HIS A 93 6.16 6.40 -24.73
N VAL A 94 5.05 5.94 -24.11
CA VAL A 94 4.50 6.54 -22.90
C VAL A 94 4.96 5.77 -21.66
N TYR A 95 5.57 6.48 -20.71
CA TYR A 95 6.07 5.93 -19.46
C TYR A 95 5.62 6.80 -18.29
N ILE A 96 5.39 6.14 -17.15
CA ILE A 96 5.14 6.80 -15.87
C ILE A 96 6.39 6.67 -15.02
N ALA A 97 6.98 7.80 -14.63
CA ALA A 97 8.06 7.82 -13.67
C ALA A 97 7.54 7.45 -12.27
N GLN A 98 8.30 6.64 -11.55
CA GLN A 98 7.97 6.20 -10.19
C GLN A 98 8.96 6.80 -9.19
N PRO A 99 8.68 7.99 -8.65
CA PRO A 99 9.48 8.54 -7.56
C PRO A 99 9.33 7.67 -6.30
N PRO A 100 10.31 7.71 -5.38
CA PRO A 100 10.20 7.02 -4.11
C PRO A 100 9.16 7.69 -3.22
N LEU A 101 8.35 6.89 -2.52
CA LEU A 101 7.42 7.42 -1.52
C LEU A 101 8.08 7.71 -0.16
N TYR A 102 9.23 7.08 0.11
CA TYR A 102 9.91 7.23 1.40
C TYR A 102 11.40 7.44 1.24
N LYS A 103 11.96 8.20 2.18
CA LYS A 103 13.38 8.29 2.45
C LYS A 103 13.62 7.80 3.88
N VAL A 104 14.44 6.76 4.01
CA VAL A 104 14.82 6.18 5.30
C VAL A 104 16.27 6.53 5.56
N LYS A 105 16.53 7.21 6.69
CA LYS A 105 17.87 7.58 7.12
C LYS A 105 18.21 6.84 8.42
N LYS A 106 19.34 6.14 8.43
CA LYS A 106 19.90 5.46 9.60
C LYS A 106 21.37 5.87 9.75
N GLY A 107 21.66 6.72 10.72
CA GLY A 107 23.00 7.31 10.85
C GLY A 107 23.41 8.12 9.63
N LYS A 108 24.46 7.69 8.93
CA LYS A 108 24.94 8.31 7.68
C LYS A 108 24.37 7.71 6.41
N SER A 109 23.68 6.56 6.52
CA SER A 109 23.08 5.88 5.36
C SER A 109 21.69 6.44 5.07
N GLU A 110 21.44 6.74 3.80
CA GLU A 110 20.14 7.16 3.28
C GLU A 110 19.69 6.16 2.20
N THR A 111 18.44 5.73 2.27
CA THR A 111 17.86 4.77 1.32
C THR A 111 16.51 5.29 0.86
N TYR A 112 16.32 5.35 -0.45
CA TYR A 112 15.03 5.68 -1.04
C TYR A 112 14.20 4.41 -1.26
N VAL A 113 12.95 4.46 -0.86
CA VAL A 113 12.02 3.34 -0.84
C VAL A 113 10.78 3.71 -1.64
N LYS A 114 10.39 2.87 -2.59
CA LYS A 114 9.38 3.22 -3.59
C LYS A 114 7.95 3.20 -3.04
N ASP A 115 7.65 2.26 -2.15
CA ASP A 115 6.29 2.00 -1.68
C ASP A 115 6.25 1.43 -0.24
N ASP A 116 5.04 1.35 0.31
CA ASP A 116 4.78 0.78 1.65
C ASP A 116 5.28 -0.67 1.77
N ALA A 117 5.20 -1.46 0.71
CA ALA A 117 5.59 -2.87 0.73
C ALA A 117 7.12 -3.00 0.86
N GLU A 118 7.87 -2.16 0.15
CA GLU A 118 9.33 -2.12 0.27
C GLU A 118 9.78 -1.56 1.62
N LEU A 119 9.09 -0.53 2.15
CA LEU A 119 9.34 0.01 3.49
C LEU A 119 9.13 -1.07 4.57
N ASN A 120 8.01 -1.79 4.50
CA ASN A 120 7.72 -2.86 5.43
C ASN A 120 8.76 -3.98 5.37
N ARG A 121 9.23 -4.35 4.18
CA ARG A 121 10.31 -5.35 4.01
C ARG A 121 11.64 -4.87 4.60
N LEU A 122 11.98 -3.61 4.38
CA LEU A 122 13.19 -3.00 4.94
C LEU A 122 13.13 -2.96 6.47
N LEU A 123 12.01 -2.52 7.03
CA LEU A 123 11.79 -2.48 8.46
C LEU A 123 11.78 -3.88 9.08
N LEU A 124 11.12 -4.86 8.43
CA LEU A 124 11.09 -6.24 8.89
C LEU A 124 12.49 -6.84 8.90
N ARG A 125 13.25 -6.69 7.82
CA ARG A 125 14.65 -7.16 7.79
C ARG A 125 15.47 -6.55 8.94
N SER A 126 15.37 -5.22 9.11
CA SER A 126 16.06 -4.55 10.23
C SER A 126 15.55 -4.99 11.61
N ALA A 127 14.27 -5.35 11.73
CA ALA A 127 13.69 -5.81 13.00
C ALA A 127 14.15 -7.21 13.38
N LEU A 128 14.33 -8.07 12.39
CA LEU A 128 14.77 -9.47 12.61
C LEU A 128 16.30 -9.60 12.76
N GLU A 129 17.05 -8.58 12.39
CA GLU A 129 18.49 -8.50 12.62
C GLU A 129 18.77 -8.48 14.13
N ASP A 130 19.56 -9.45 14.65
CA ASP A 130 19.87 -9.66 16.06
C ASP A 130 18.64 -9.90 16.97
N ALA A 131 17.52 -10.36 16.40
CA ALA A 131 16.31 -10.69 17.13
C ALA A 131 16.33 -12.13 17.66
N GLU A 132 16.01 -12.31 18.94
CA GLU A 132 15.82 -13.59 19.59
C GLU A 132 14.39 -13.67 20.13
N VAL A 133 13.63 -14.71 19.74
CA VAL A 133 12.29 -14.97 20.27
C VAL A 133 12.31 -16.27 21.04
N HIS A 134 11.98 -16.18 22.33
CA HIS A 134 11.84 -17.31 23.24
C HIS A 134 10.36 -17.54 23.49
N VAL A 135 9.87 -18.67 23.03
CA VAL A 135 8.42 -18.98 23.05
C VAL A 135 7.88 -19.39 24.43
N ALA A 136 8.76 -19.72 25.36
CA ALA A 136 8.43 -19.99 26.78
C ALA A 136 9.68 -19.81 27.66
N ALA A 137 9.51 -19.78 28.99
CA ALA A 137 10.61 -19.78 29.90
C ALA A 137 11.48 -21.03 29.75
N GLY A 138 12.77 -20.84 29.47
CA GLY A 138 13.71 -21.94 29.25
C GLY A 138 13.60 -22.67 27.91
N ALA A 139 12.74 -22.23 27.04
CA ALA A 139 12.67 -22.77 25.68
C ALA A 139 13.86 -22.30 24.83
N GLU A 140 14.26 -23.13 23.88
CA GLU A 140 15.24 -22.73 22.87
C GLU A 140 14.77 -21.52 22.06
N VAL A 141 15.73 -20.75 21.56
CA VAL A 141 15.45 -19.61 20.70
C VAL A 141 14.83 -20.09 19.39
N MET A 142 13.77 -19.46 18.96
CA MET A 142 13.21 -19.71 17.63
C MET A 142 14.30 -19.50 16.56
N SER A 143 14.44 -20.46 15.64
CA SER A 143 15.46 -20.32 14.60
C SER A 143 15.21 -19.07 13.74
N PRO A 144 16.27 -18.36 13.29
CA PRO A 144 16.12 -17.16 12.47
C PRO A 144 15.26 -17.40 11.21
N THR A 145 15.41 -18.57 10.58
CA THR A 145 14.61 -18.94 9.40
C THR A 145 13.12 -19.12 9.74
N ALA A 146 12.80 -19.75 10.88
CA ALA A 146 11.42 -19.90 11.32
C ALA A 146 10.80 -18.54 11.67
N LEU A 147 11.54 -17.69 12.36
CA LEU A 147 11.12 -16.34 12.71
C LEU A 147 10.87 -15.49 11.46
N ASP A 148 11.79 -15.51 10.48
CA ASP A 148 11.63 -14.78 9.21
C ASP A 148 10.40 -15.27 8.44
N THR A 149 10.24 -16.59 8.31
CA THR A 149 9.10 -17.18 7.60
C THR A 149 7.78 -16.79 8.25
N LEU A 150 7.69 -16.89 9.59
CA LEU A 150 6.47 -16.55 10.33
C LEU A 150 6.17 -15.06 10.28
N ALA A 151 7.19 -14.22 10.40
CA ALA A 151 7.06 -12.77 10.32
C ALA A 151 6.57 -12.31 8.94
N ASN A 152 7.13 -12.86 7.85
CA ASN A 152 6.67 -12.57 6.49
C ASN A 152 5.20 -12.98 6.29
N ARG A 153 4.79 -14.18 6.70
CA ARG A 153 3.39 -14.64 6.63
C ARG A 153 2.46 -13.72 7.42
N TYR A 154 2.88 -13.28 8.60
CA TYR A 154 2.10 -12.37 9.42
C TYR A 154 1.95 -10.99 8.77
N MET A 155 3.00 -10.45 8.17
CA MET A 155 2.96 -9.17 7.42
C MET A 155 2.09 -9.26 6.15
N GLU A 156 2.13 -10.38 5.45
CA GLU A 156 1.24 -10.65 4.31
C GLU A 156 -0.22 -10.68 4.74
N PHE A 157 -0.51 -11.37 5.86
CA PHE A 157 -1.84 -11.37 6.46
C PHE A 157 -2.30 -9.96 6.82
N GLN A 158 -1.48 -9.16 7.52
CA GLN A 158 -1.83 -7.77 7.87
C GLN A 158 -2.12 -6.92 6.64
N THR A 159 -1.36 -7.12 5.56
CA THR A 159 -1.59 -6.42 4.29
C THR A 159 -2.92 -6.82 3.66
N ALA A 160 -3.24 -8.11 3.66
CA ALA A 160 -4.52 -8.63 3.17
C ALA A 160 -5.70 -8.14 4.03
N ALA A 161 -5.56 -8.15 5.36
CA ALA A 161 -6.58 -7.65 6.29
C ALA A 161 -6.88 -6.16 6.07
N ARG A 162 -5.85 -5.33 5.87
CA ARG A 162 -6.03 -3.91 5.52
C ARG A 162 -6.77 -3.70 4.20
N ARG A 163 -6.46 -4.48 3.17
CA ARG A 163 -7.19 -4.43 1.88
C ARG A 163 -8.66 -4.83 2.04
N ALA A 164 -8.92 -5.85 2.88
CA ALA A 164 -10.25 -6.32 3.17
C ALA A 164 -11.06 -5.41 4.12
N ALA A 165 -10.43 -4.38 4.71
CA ALA A 165 -11.05 -3.49 5.71
C ALA A 165 -12.30 -2.75 5.22
N ARG A 166 -12.48 -2.60 3.91
CA ARG A 166 -13.71 -2.04 3.33
C ARG A 166 -14.91 -2.99 3.47
N ARG A 167 -14.66 -4.31 3.38
CA ARG A 167 -15.70 -5.35 3.44
C ARG A 167 -15.89 -5.90 4.84
N TYR A 168 -14.79 -6.09 5.58
CA TYR A 168 -14.74 -6.66 6.92
C TYR A 168 -14.03 -5.69 7.85
N ASP A 169 -14.32 -5.75 9.15
CA ASP A 169 -13.56 -4.97 10.12
C ASP A 169 -12.16 -5.58 10.29
N GLN A 170 -11.11 -4.77 10.15
CA GLN A 170 -9.71 -5.25 10.25
C GLN A 170 -9.43 -5.91 11.61
N HIS A 171 -9.94 -5.32 12.70
CA HIS A 171 -9.75 -5.86 14.03
C HIS A 171 -10.40 -7.23 14.18
N VAL A 172 -11.57 -7.44 13.56
CA VAL A 172 -12.24 -8.74 13.52
C VAL A 172 -11.36 -9.79 12.84
N LEU A 173 -10.76 -9.49 11.69
CA LEU A 173 -9.87 -10.41 10.99
C LEU A 173 -8.61 -10.72 11.82
N GLU A 174 -8.07 -9.73 12.52
CA GLU A 174 -6.90 -9.91 13.39
C GLU A 174 -7.21 -10.79 14.61
N GLN A 175 -8.37 -10.63 15.22
CA GLN A 175 -8.76 -11.45 16.38
C GLN A 175 -9.11 -12.89 16.02
N MET A 176 -9.52 -13.15 14.77
CA MET A 176 -9.72 -14.53 14.28
C MET A 176 -8.45 -15.38 14.35
N LEU A 177 -7.25 -14.77 14.35
CA LEU A 177 -5.99 -15.50 14.54
C LEU A 177 -5.86 -16.16 15.92
N GLN A 178 -6.64 -15.70 16.89
CA GLN A 178 -6.63 -16.23 18.27
C GLN A 178 -7.70 -17.33 18.45
N LEU A 179 -8.49 -17.59 17.42
CA LEU A 179 -9.62 -18.53 17.47
C LEU A 179 -9.28 -19.84 16.75
N PRO A 180 -9.90 -20.95 17.19
CA PRO A 180 -9.82 -22.18 16.44
C PRO A 180 -10.47 -21.99 15.06
N GLU A 181 -9.94 -22.68 14.07
CA GLU A 181 -10.55 -22.72 12.74
C GLU A 181 -11.97 -23.29 12.82
N LEU A 182 -12.91 -22.63 12.16
CA LEU A 182 -14.24 -23.16 11.96
C LEU A 182 -14.21 -24.16 10.79
N ALA A 183 -14.31 -25.44 11.10
CA ALA A 183 -14.22 -26.51 10.10
C ALA A 183 -15.36 -26.40 9.06
N PRO A 184 -15.16 -26.87 7.82
CA PRO A 184 -16.19 -26.76 6.78
C PRO A 184 -17.56 -27.33 7.18
N ALA A 185 -17.60 -28.45 7.91
CA ALA A 185 -18.83 -29.04 8.40
C ALA A 185 -19.54 -28.24 9.51
N GLU A 186 -18.80 -27.39 10.21
CA GLU A 186 -19.33 -26.57 11.31
C GLU A 186 -19.90 -25.22 10.81
N ARG A 187 -19.62 -24.84 9.57
CA ARG A 187 -20.03 -23.53 8.98
C ARG A 187 -21.51 -23.42 8.67
N GLU A 188 -22.23 -24.56 8.69
CA GLU A 188 -23.69 -24.65 8.49
C GLU A 188 -24.42 -25.00 9.77
N ASP A 189 -23.71 -25.40 10.82
CA ASP A 189 -24.26 -25.71 12.13
C ASP A 189 -24.44 -24.43 12.95
N GLU A 190 -25.70 -24.06 13.19
CA GLU A 190 -26.06 -22.86 13.96
C GLU A 190 -25.45 -22.86 15.37
N ALA A 191 -25.44 -23.99 16.05
CA ALA A 191 -24.91 -24.10 17.41
C ALA A 191 -23.39 -23.87 17.43
N ARG A 192 -22.68 -24.41 16.44
CA ARG A 192 -21.23 -24.20 16.27
C ARG A 192 -20.90 -22.76 15.89
N LEU A 193 -21.65 -22.19 14.95
CA LEU A 193 -21.51 -20.79 14.56
C LEU A 193 -21.74 -19.87 15.76
N LEU A 194 -22.78 -20.11 16.56
CA LEU A 194 -23.08 -19.33 17.76
C LEU A 194 -21.94 -19.44 18.79
N GLN A 195 -21.46 -20.65 19.05
CA GLN A 195 -20.34 -20.87 19.98
C GLN A 195 -19.08 -20.15 19.50
N TRP A 196 -18.73 -20.28 18.22
CA TRP A 196 -17.58 -19.64 17.63
C TRP A 196 -17.72 -18.09 17.64
N GLY A 197 -18.94 -17.59 17.35
CA GLY A 197 -19.27 -16.17 17.44
C GLY A 197 -19.11 -15.60 18.84
N ALA A 198 -19.49 -16.34 19.88
CA ALA A 198 -19.29 -15.94 21.29
C ALA A 198 -17.80 -15.86 21.66
N LEU A 199 -16.98 -16.78 21.17
CA LEU A 199 -15.52 -16.71 21.34
C LEU A 199 -14.94 -15.49 20.63
N LEU A 200 -15.40 -15.21 19.41
CA LEU A 200 -14.98 -14.03 18.67
C LEU A 200 -15.37 -12.74 19.40
N GLU A 201 -16.59 -12.63 19.91
CA GLU A 201 -17.05 -11.48 20.68
C GLU A 201 -16.17 -11.25 21.92
N THR A 202 -15.85 -12.32 22.64
CA THR A 202 -14.97 -12.26 23.81
C THR A 202 -13.61 -11.69 23.44
N GLN A 203 -12.98 -12.21 22.39
CA GLN A 203 -11.66 -11.75 21.91
C GLN A 203 -11.68 -10.32 21.41
N LEU A 204 -12.74 -9.94 20.68
CA LEU A 204 -12.89 -8.58 20.15
C LEU A 204 -12.97 -7.52 21.25
N ASN A 205 -13.50 -7.86 22.42
CA ASN A 205 -13.64 -6.92 23.53
C ASN A 205 -12.47 -6.89 24.50
N VAL A 206 -11.47 -7.75 24.32
CA VAL A 206 -10.25 -7.73 25.15
C VAL A 206 -9.47 -6.43 24.87
N GLY A 207 -9.22 -5.64 25.93
CA GLY A 207 -8.38 -4.45 25.84
C GLY A 207 -8.95 -3.30 25.02
N GLN A 208 -10.27 -3.29 24.75
CA GLN A 208 -10.89 -2.17 24.03
C GLN A 208 -10.92 -0.89 24.86
N PRO A 209 -10.74 0.27 24.22
CA PRO A 209 -10.89 1.55 24.90
C PRO A 209 -12.35 1.77 25.32
N ALA A 210 -12.55 2.59 26.36
CA ALA A 210 -13.88 2.97 26.81
C ALA A 210 -14.69 3.59 25.65
N GLY A 211 -15.93 3.12 25.48
CA GLY A 211 -16.82 3.60 24.43
C GLY A 211 -16.74 2.83 23.10
N ARG A 212 -15.87 1.82 22.98
CA ARG A 212 -15.86 0.89 21.84
C ARG A 212 -16.26 -0.51 22.34
N THR A 213 -17.30 -1.08 21.72
CA THR A 213 -17.77 -2.42 22.02
C THR A 213 -18.09 -3.18 20.73
N TYR A 214 -17.85 -4.48 20.77
CA TYR A 214 -18.22 -5.39 19.71
C TYR A 214 -19.29 -6.37 20.19
N ARG A 215 -20.22 -6.68 19.32
CA ARG A 215 -21.22 -7.73 19.52
C ARG A 215 -21.29 -8.62 18.30
N VAL A 216 -21.36 -9.93 18.54
CA VAL A 216 -21.47 -10.93 17.46
C VAL A 216 -22.79 -11.67 17.63
N THR A 217 -23.65 -11.59 16.63
CA THR A 217 -24.97 -12.21 16.64
C THR A 217 -25.13 -13.16 15.46
N LEU A 218 -25.82 -14.27 15.69
CA LEU A 218 -26.22 -15.18 14.62
C LEU A 218 -27.47 -14.61 13.94
N GLN A 219 -27.39 -14.39 12.65
CA GLN A 219 -28.51 -13.99 11.81
C GLN A 219 -29.13 -15.26 11.19
N GLN A 220 -30.44 -15.37 11.39
CA GLN A 220 -31.23 -16.44 10.77
C GLN A 220 -31.31 -16.23 9.26
N GLY A 221 -31.12 -17.29 8.51
CA GLY A 221 -31.16 -17.28 7.05
C GLY A 221 -30.78 -18.65 6.48
N THR A 222 -30.81 -18.76 5.16
CA THR A 222 -30.40 -19.98 4.48
C THR A 222 -29.30 -19.65 3.48
N PRO A 223 -28.02 -19.83 3.84
CA PRO A 223 -27.49 -20.33 5.13
C PRO A 223 -27.46 -19.29 6.24
N PRO A 224 -27.39 -19.69 7.53
CA PRO A 224 -27.18 -18.80 8.65
C PRO A 224 -25.80 -18.12 8.55
N HIS A 225 -25.67 -16.92 9.13
CA HIS A 225 -24.40 -16.19 9.09
C HIS A 225 -24.19 -15.35 10.34
N LEU A 226 -22.95 -14.95 10.62
CA LEU A 226 -22.62 -14.08 11.75
C LEU A 226 -22.64 -12.62 11.32
N MET A 227 -23.24 -11.77 12.15
CA MET A 227 -23.18 -10.33 12.05
C MET A 227 -22.33 -9.80 13.20
N VAL A 228 -21.33 -9.01 12.87
CA VAL A 228 -20.48 -8.30 13.83
C VAL A 228 -20.84 -6.84 13.84
N SER A 229 -21.31 -6.34 14.98
CA SER A 229 -21.63 -4.94 15.21
C SER A 229 -20.51 -4.32 16.04
N ARG A 230 -19.94 -3.21 15.56
CA ARG A 230 -19.02 -2.36 16.31
C ARG A 230 -19.73 -1.08 16.68
N THR A 231 -19.86 -0.80 17.96
CA THR A 231 -20.37 0.47 18.48
C THR A 231 -19.21 1.29 19.01
N GLU A 232 -19.06 2.50 18.51
CA GLU A 232 -18.01 3.44 18.91
C GLU A 232 -18.61 4.85 19.00
N HIS A 233 -18.51 5.48 20.16
CA HIS A 233 -19.09 6.80 20.42
C HIS A 233 -20.57 6.92 20.02
N GLY A 234 -21.36 5.86 20.22
CA GLY A 234 -22.79 5.83 19.90
C GLY A 234 -23.11 5.53 18.43
N VAL A 235 -22.12 5.42 17.56
CA VAL A 235 -22.28 5.00 16.17
C VAL A 235 -22.06 3.50 16.04
N THR A 236 -23.03 2.79 15.48
CA THR A 236 -22.92 1.33 15.24
C THR A 236 -22.70 1.07 13.76
N VAL A 237 -21.69 0.27 13.48
CA VAL A 237 -21.37 -0.23 12.13
C VAL A 237 -21.47 -1.74 12.15
N GLU A 238 -22.17 -2.30 11.17
CA GLU A 238 -22.42 -3.74 11.06
C GLU A 238 -21.66 -4.32 9.86
N LYS A 239 -21.09 -5.49 10.04
CA LYS A 239 -20.42 -6.28 9.02
C LYS A 239 -20.87 -7.72 9.11
N HIS A 240 -21.12 -8.32 7.95
CA HIS A 240 -21.62 -9.69 7.85
C HIS A 240 -20.53 -10.66 7.44
N LEU A 241 -20.41 -11.76 8.16
CA LEU A 241 -19.53 -12.88 7.86
C LEU A 241 -20.40 -14.03 7.30
N HIS A 242 -20.65 -13.93 5.99
CA HIS A 242 -21.40 -14.94 5.26
C HIS A 242 -20.56 -16.21 5.01
N ARG A 243 -21.21 -17.27 4.57
CA ARG A 243 -20.55 -18.55 4.20
C ARG A 243 -19.42 -18.34 3.19
N GLU A 244 -19.58 -17.44 2.24
CA GLU A 244 -18.60 -17.12 1.21
C GLU A 244 -17.28 -16.61 1.83
N PHE A 245 -17.36 -15.85 2.92
CA PHE A 245 -16.17 -15.43 3.65
C PHE A 245 -15.40 -16.65 4.18
N PHE A 246 -16.06 -17.57 4.86
CA PHE A 246 -15.41 -18.77 5.43
C PHE A 246 -14.86 -19.72 4.35
N ASN A 247 -15.35 -19.63 3.12
CA ASN A 247 -14.86 -20.41 1.97
C ASN A 247 -13.81 -19.64 1.15
N SER A 248 -13.55 -18.38 1.47
CA SER A 248 -12.63 -17.52 0.74
C SER A 248 -11.16 -17.90 0.96
N SER A 249 -10.30 -17.40 0.09
CA SER A 249 -8.84 -17.51 0.24
C SER A 249 -8.33 -16.73 1.44
N GLU A 250 -9.02 -15.65 1.79
CA GLU A 250 -8.72 -14.82 2.95
C GLU A 250 -8.87 -15.60 4.25
N TYR A 251 -10.01 -16.24 4.44
CA TYR A 251 -10.24 -17.04 5.65
C TYR A 251 -9.29 -18.23 5.74
N ARG A 252 -9.01 -18.91 4.63
CA ARG A 252 -8.03 -20.03 4.63
C ARG A 252 -6.66 -19.58 5.12
N ARG A 253 -6.18 -18.40 4.69
CA ARG A 253 -4.90 -17.83 5.17
C ARG A 253 -4.93 -17.52 6.66
N ILE A 254 -6.07 -16.97 7.15
CA ILE A 254 -6.28 -16.75 8.59
C ILE A 254 -6.19 -18.07 9.36
N ALA A 255 -6.91 -19.09 8.92
CA ALA A 255 -6.95 -20.38 9.56
C ALA A 255 -5.57 -21.10 9.58
N GLU A 256 -4.82 -21.02 8.48
CA GLU A 256 -3.46 -21.57 8.40
C GLU A 256 -2.50 -20.86 9.36
N LEU A 257 -2.58 -19.53 9.41
CA LEU A 257 -1.74 -18.75 10.32
C LEU A 257 -2.15 -18.96 11.77
N SER A 258 -3.46 -18.99 12.07
CA SER A 258 -4.00 -19.32 13.40
C SER A 258 -3.48 -20.67 13.89
N ARG A 259 -3.54 -21.73 13.09
CA ARG A 259 -2.99 -23.04 13.43
C ARG A 259 -1.50 -23.02 13.73
N THR A 260 -0.74 -22.20 13.03
CA THR A 260 0.71 -22.04 13.26
C THR A 260 0.99 -21.27 14.54
N LEU A 261 0.15 -20.31 14.91
CA LEU A 261 0.31 -19.47 16.10
C LEU A 261 -0.31 -20.11 17.35
N ALA A 262 -1.24 -21.06 17.19
CA ALA A 262 -1.94 -21.70 18.31
C ALA A 262 -0.97 -22.41 19.24
N GLY A 263 -0.97 -22.00 20.51
CA GLY A 263 -0.10 -22.58 21.54
C GLY A 263 1.40 -22.34 21.35
N LEU A 264 1.81 -21.49 20.41
CA LEU A 264 3.22 -21.19 20.18
C LEU A 264 3.87 -20.47 21.36
N PHE A 265 3.13 -19.58 22.03
CA PHE A 265 3.63 -18.81 23.16
C PHE A 265 3.11 -19.37 24.49
N GLY A 266 4.04 -19.76 25.35
CA GLY A 266 3.78 -20.24 26.71
C GLY A 266 4.13 -19.20 27.76
N PRO A 267 3.94 -19.56 29.06
CA PRO A 267 4.30 -18.67 30.16
C PRO A 267 5.79 -18.30 30.15
N GLY A 268 6.08 -17.03 30.39
CA GLY A 268 7.46 -16.50 30.43
C GLY A 268 8.12 -16.36 29.08
N ALA A 269 7.32 -16.36 28.00
CA ALA A 269 7.82 -16.04 26.67
C ALA A 269 8.32 -14.59 26.59
N TYR A 270 9.39 -14.36 25.85
CA TYR A 270 9.97 -13.03 25.69
C TYR A 270 10.66 -12.87 24.33
N VAL A 271 10.84 -11.64 23.95
CA VAL A 271 11.61 -11.22 22.78
C VAL A 271 12.80 -10.38 23.24
N LYS A 272 13.94 -10.56 22.56
CA LYS A 272 15.16 -9.83 22.83
C LYS A 272 15.76 -9.30 21.53
N ARG A 273 16.40 -8.11 21.60
CA ARG A 273 17.17 -7.54 20.52
C ARG A 273 18.31 -6.70 21.12
N GLY A 274 19.54 -7.15 20.92
CA GLY A 274 20.70 -6.60 21.64
C GLY A 274 20.51 -6.72 23.15
N GLU A 275 20.63 -5.62 23.87
CA GLU A 275 20.43 -5.59 25.34
C GLU A 275 18.95 -5.43 25.76
N ALA A 276 18.07 -5.03 24.83
CA ALA A 276 16.67 -4.81 25.14
C ALA A 276 15.87 -6.12 25.14
N ARG A 277 15.01 -6.29 26.15
CA ARG A 277 14.14 -7.46 26.34
C ARG A 277 12.73 -7.03 26.71
N GLN A 278 11.73 -7.77 26.22
CA GLN A 278 10.31 -7.58 26.53
C GLN A 278 9.61 -8.91 26.68
N GLU A 279 8.84 -9.08 27.76
CA GLU A 279 7.90 -10.20 27.88
C GLU A 279 6.72 -10.03 26.94
N VAL A 280 6.31 -11.11 26.30
CA VAL A 280 5.26 -11.10 25.26
C VAL A 280 4.32 -12.29 25.44
N GLY A 281 3.04 -12.06 25.17
CA GLY A 281 2.01 -13.11 25.24
C GLY A 281 1.65 -13.70 23.88
N SER A 282 2.09 -13.07 22.79
CA SER A 282 1.74 -13.49 21.45
C SER A 282 2.82 -13.14 20.43
N PHE A 283 2.78 -13.80 19.27
CA PHE A 283 3.65 -13.45 18.15
C PHE A 283 3.41 -12.02 17.65
N ARG A 284 2.18 -11.55 17.70
CA ARG A 284 1.83 -10.16 17.38
C ARG A 284 2.63 -9.17 18.24
N ASP A 285 2.62 -9.37 19.56
CA ASP A 285 3.30 -8.48 20.50
C ASP A 285 4.82 -8.51 20.28
N ALA A 286 5.38 -9.70 20.05
CA ALA A 286 6.79 -9.88 19.75
C ALA A 286 7.19 -9.14 18.46
N LEU A 287 6.44 -9.32 17.38
CA LEU A 287 6.73 -8.69 16.11
C LEU A 287 6.55 -7.17 16.17
N HIS A 288 5.50 -6.68 16.82
CA HIS A 288 5.29 -5.24 17.02
C HIS A 288 6.46 -4.62 17.78
N TRP A 289 6.87 -5.24 18.87
CA TRP A 289 7.99 -4.74 19.64
C TRP A 289 9.29 -4.71 18.83
N LEU A 290 9.58 -5.77 18.06
CA LEU A 290 10.75 -5.82 17.17
C LEU A 290 10.73 -4.72 16.12
N LEU A 291 9.57 -4.47 15.49
CA LEU A 291 9.41 -3.39 14.52
C LEU A 291 9.58 -2.02 15.16
N ASP A 292 9.08 -1.82 16.37
CA ASP A 292 9.27 -0.57 17.12
C ASP A 292 10.74 -0.36 17.53
N GLN A 293 11.44 -1.42 17.93
CA GLN A 293 12.89 -1.35 18.17
C GLN A 293 13.66 -1.02 16.89
N ALA A 294 13.25 -1.59 15.75
CA ALA A 294 13.90 -1.32 14.47
C ALA A 294 13.73 0.14 14.01
N ARG A 295 12.58 0.75 14.32
CA ARG A 295 12.32 2.17 14.00
C ARG A 295 13.14 3.14 14.83
N LYS A 296 13.58 2.72 16.01
CA LYS A 296 14.45 3.57 16.86
C LYS A 296 15.76 3.89 16.14
N GLY A 297 16.11 5.16 16.08
CA GLY A 297 17.32 5.62 15.40
C GLY A 297 17.21 5.67 13.87
N GLN A 298 16.01 5.41 13.31
CA GLN A 298 15.70 5.66 11.91
C GLN A 298 14.83 6.90 11.79
N TYR A 299 15.16 7.75 10.82
CA TYR A 299 14.30 8.86 10.39
C TYR A 299 13.63 8.46 9.08
N ILE A 300 12.30 8.37 9.08
CA ILE A 300 11.50 8.00 7.92
C ILE A 300 10.72 9.22 7.50
N GLN A 301 11.06 9.75 6.32
CA GLN A 301 10.33 10.82 5.67
C GLN A 301 9.44 10.22 4.60
N ARG A 302 8.16 10.56 4.60
CA ARG A 302 7.24 10.24 3.52
C ARG A 302 7.12 11.47 2.63
N TYR A 303 7.35 11.27 1.34
CA TYR A 303 7.08 12.30 0.34
C TYR A 303 5.60 12.24 -0.07
N LYS A 304 4.93 13.37 0.00
CA LYS A 304 3.56 13.53 -0.50
C LYS A 304 3.57 13.88 -1.98
N GLY A 305 4.59 14.64 -2.42
CA GLY A 305 4.77 15.04 -3.79
C GLY A 305 6.23 15.36 -4.14
N LEU A 306 6.50 15.53 -5.44
CA LEU A 306 7.85 15.84 -5.95
C LEU A 306 8.37 17.20 -5.47
N GLY A 307 7.48 18.16 -5.17
CA GLY A 307 7.85 19.48 -4.61
C GLY A 307 8.54 19.44 -3.25
N GLU A 308 8.44 18.31 -2.52
CA GLU A 308 9.16 18.09 -1.27
C GLU A 308 10.62 17.64 -1.48
N MET A 309 11.01 17.34 -2.73
CA MET A 309 12.36 16.93 -3.09
C MET A 309 13.16 18.14 -3.58
N ASN A 310 14.42 18.24 -3.15
CA ASN A 310 15.31 19.18 -3.78
C ASN A 310 15.75 18.71 -5.17
N PRO A 311 16.32 19.56 -6.03
CA PRO A 311 16.68 19.21 -7.41
C PRO A 311 17.60 17.98 -7.52
N ASP A 312 18.58 17.83 -6.63
CA ASP A 312 19.50 16.68 -6.64
C ASP A 312 18.77 15.38 -6.29
N GLN A 313 17.87 15.42 -5.29
CA GLN A 313 17.05 14.26 -4.92
C GLN A 313 16.13 13.87 -6.05
N LEU A 314 15.48 14.83 -6.69
CA LEU A 314 14.59 14.59 -7.83
C LEU A 314 15.36 13.99 -9.00
N TRP A 315 16.54 14.54 -9.31
CA TRP A 315 17.41 13.97 -10.33
C TRP A 315 17.76 12.51 -10.03
N ASP A 316 18.35 12.26 -8.85
CA ASP A 316 18.87 10.93 -8.49
C ASP A 316 17.79 9.84 -8.42
N THR A 317 16.57 10.19 -8.05
CA THR A 317 15.51 9.22 -7.79
C THR A 317 14.54 9.03 -8.96
N THR A 318 14.34 10.07 -9.78
CA THR A 318 13.21 10.11 -10.72
C THR A 318 13.64 10.35 -12.18
N ILE A 319 14.69 11.15 -12.40
CA ILE A 319 15.06 11.59 -13.74
C ILE A 319 16.29 10.87 -14.28
N ASN A 320 17.29 10.62 -13.44
CA ASN A 320 18.55 10.00 -13.81
C ASN A 320 18.36 8.64 -14.49
N PRO A 321 18.78 8.46 -15.75
CA PRO A 321 18.59 7.21 -16.49
C PRO A 321 19.19 5.96 -15.82
N ALA A 322 20.22 6.13 -14.98
CA ALA A 322 20.86 5.02 -14.27
C ALA A 322 20.09 4.51 -13.06
N THR A 323 19.24 5.36 -12.44
CA THR A 323 18.58 5.08 -11.17
C THR A 323 17.07 5.15 -11.23
N ARG A 324 16.52 5.90 -12.19
CA ARG A 324 15.06 6.08 -12.34
C ARG A 324 14.34 4.76 -12.58
N ARG A 325 13.10 4.70 -12.11
CA ARG A 325 12.17 3.60 -12.39
C ARG A 325 11.02 4.13 -13.25
N LEU A 326 10.79 3.45 -14.37
CA LEU A 326 9.73 3.78 -15.31
C LEU A 326 8.81 2.58 -15.49
N VAL A 327 7.50 2.85 -15.52
CA VAL A 327 6.48 1.87 -15.93
C VAL A 327 5.99 2.25 -17.30
N GLN A 328 6.14 1.34 -18.28
CA GLN A 328 5.60 1.53 -19.62
C GLN A 328 4.09 1.40 -19.59
N VAL A 329 3.40 2.36 -20.19
CA VAL A 329 1.95 2.31 -20.37
C VAL A 329 1.63 1.38 -21.54
N ARG A 330 0.71 0.44 -21.30
CA ARG A 330 0.25 -0.51 -22.34
C ARG A 330 -1.27 -0.61 -22.27
N ILE A 331 -1.89 -0.85 -23.43
CA ILE A 331 -3.30 -1.15 -23.54
C ILE A 331 -3.41 -2.68 -23.49
N GLU A 332 -3.89 -3.23 -22.39
CA GLU A 332 -4.11 -4.68 -22.22
C GLU A 332 -5.57 -5.06 -22.51
N ASP A 333 -6.51 -4.16 -22.22
CA ASP A 333 -7.94 -4.31 -22.47
C ASP A 333 -8.50 -3.03 -23.13
N ALA A 334 -8.61 -3.07 -24.45
CA ALA A 334 -9.12 -1.94 -25.22
C ALA A 334 -10.59 -1.64 -24.93
N LEU A 335 -11.43 -2.67 -24.68
CA LEU A 335 -12.85 -2.48 -24.38
C LEU A 335 -13.04 -1.84 -23.00
N GLY A 336 -12.23 -2.27 -22.01
CA GLY A 336 -12.21 -1.66 -20.69
C GLY A 336 -11.67 -0.23 -20.71
N ALA A 337 -10.68 0.06 -21.54
CA ALA A 337 -10.10 1.40 -21.69
C ALA A 337 -11.07 2.38 -22.39
N ASP A 338 -11.91 1.91 -23.32
CA ASP A 338 -12.93 2.73 -23.97
C ASP A 338 -14.11 3.08 -23.05
N ALA A 339 -14.31 2.32 -21.98
CA ALA A 339 -15.40 2.54 -21.02
C ALA A 339 -15.07 3.60 -19.96
N ILE A 340 -13.82 4.07 -19.90
CA ILE A 340 -13.34 5.14 -19.00
C ILE A 340 -13.45 6.49 -19.71
#